data_2306b3502da8180708ff853245ba404c
#
_entry.id   2306b3502da8180708ff853245ba404c
#
_cell.length_a   1.000
_cell.length_b   1.000
_cell.length_c   1.000
_cell.angle_alpha   90.00
_cell.angle_beta   90.00
_cell.angle_gamma   90.00
#
_symmetry.space_group_name_H-M   'P 1'
#
loop_
_entity.id
_entity.type
_entity.pdbx_description
1 polymer ?
#
loop_
_entity_poly.entity_id
_entity_poly.type
_entity_poly.pdbx_seq_one_letter_code
_entity_poly.pdbx_strand_id
1 'polypeptide(L)'
;MKRILPFFLLLLLFSLTACRRRIMPDAEQVIYETYLQETPVTEPTEDMTEPPTEPSTESTTEPPTEPSTEPSTEPPETVAPSAPTEPETTPAEGGMPEPSAEPTEPTEEVEVTVRFDPNKGSCAQENAVVKVGSAYGKLPVAERSGFTFTGWYDSKNGGTRIDSATVVTAAEDHTLYAHWSARSAYAVIFDPNGGRLSSEEAERLVYAGDTYGELPVPTRRGYDFAGWFTAAEDGDTVQSADVFSGTETQTLYAHWSYNPFDYWSFFLENTTQQVYSCQQKSVYLEFDADYITTSYCPLITATGSYNVAQNREDMTVTDEWVLEKSPDVIVKVVGDMGSAGAVYNTMCARFPGYRVLVVPNAAVYGSAAQTLYYQICFGKLLYPEWYTEADTDTVAAELGVSGSIYG
;
A
#
# COMPACT_ATOMS: atom_id res chain seq x y z
N MET A 1 -6.56 10.22 56.78
CA MET A 1 -6.38 11.02 55.56
C MET A 1 -6.02 10.20 54.29
N LYS A 2 -6.40 8.93 54.17
CA LYS A 2 -6.01 8.06 53.05
C LYS A 2 -7.18 7.63 52.12
N ARG A 3 -8.36 8.30 52.15
CA ARG A 3 -9.53 7.93 51.36
C ARG A 3 -10.11 9.04 50.47
N ILE A 4 -9.49 10.21 50.38
CA ILE A 4 -10.02 11.35 49.61
C ILE A 4 -9.36 11.49 48.22
N LEU A 5 -8.15 10.94 48.05
CA LEU A 5 -7.37 11.07 46.82
C LEU A 5 -8.01 10.37 45.56
N PRO A 6 -8.58 9.14 45.64
CA PRO A 6 -9.18 8.52 44.48
C PRO A 6 -10.48 9.18 44.04
N PHE A 7 -11.20 9.88 44.90
CA PHE A 7 -12.45 10.54 44.57
C PHE A 7 -12.24 11.85 43.79
N PHE A 8 -11.16 12.57 44.08
CA PHE A 8 -10.80 13.79 43.35
C PHE A 8 -10.26 13.45 41.94
N LEU A 9 -9.49 12.36 41.81
CA LEU A 9 -9.00 11.90 40.49
C LEU A 9 -10.15 11.41 39.60
N LEU A 10 -11.15 10.73 40.19
CA LEU A 10 -12.35 10.29 39.49
C LEU A 10 -13.24 11.47 39.05
N LEU A 11 -13.35 12.53 39.88
CA LEU A 11 -14.09 13.76 39.54
C LEU A 11 -13.37 14.58 38.46
N LEU A 12 -12.03 14.59 38.43
CA LEU A 12 -11.26 15.23 37.36
C LEU A 12 -11.43 14.48 36.03
N LEU A 13 -11.43 13.15 36.05
CA LEU A 13 -11.67 12.33 34.86
C LEU A 13 -13.11 12.50 34.33
N PHE A 14 -14.12 12.60 35.22
CA PHE A 14 -15.51 12.87 34.83
C PHE A 14 -15.72 14.29 34.29
N SER A 15 -15.03 15.30 34.82
CA SER A 15 -15.09 16.67 34.30
C SER A 15 -14.42 16.80 32.94
N LEU A 16 -13.32 16.10 32.68
CA LEU A 16 -12.65 16.03 31.39
C LEU A 16 -13.50 15.33 30.32
N THR A 17 -14.20 14.25 30.70
CA THR A 17 -15.09 13.52 29.78
C THR A 17 -16.36 14.32 29.45
N ALA A 18 -16.91 15.08 30.40
CA ALA A 18 -18.08 15.92 30.19
C ALA A 18 -17.79 17.17 29.35
N CYS A 19 -16.59 17.74 29.44
CA CYS A 19 -16.15 18.86 28.61
C CYS A 19 -15.90 18.40 27.14
N ARG A 20 -15.38 17.19 26.94
CA ARG A 20 -15.14 16.58 25.61
C ARG A 20 -16.41 16.36 24.80
N ARG A 21 -17.51 15.92 25.42
CA ARG A 21 -18.78 15.63 24.71
C ARG A 21 -19.47 16.87 24.08
N ARG A 22 -19.02 18.07 24.41
CA ARG A 22 -19.70 19.31 24.00
C ARG A 22 -19.07 19.97 22.76
N ILE A 23 -17.94 19.49 22.25
CA ILE A 23 -17.10 20.20 21.27
C ILE A 23 -16.86 19.44 19.97
N MET A 24 -17.14 18.13 19.88
CA MET A 24 -16.88 17.37 18.64
C MET A 24 -18.16 17.09 17.86
N PRO A 25 -18.18 17.25 16.52
CA PRO A 25 -19.20 16.73 15.62
C PRO A 25 -19.25 15.20 15.69
N ASP A 26 -20.45 14.62 15.57
CA ASP A 26 -20.70 13.15 15.74
C ASP A 26 -19.79 12.24 14.89
N ALA A 27 -19.31 12.70 13.72
CA ALA A 27 -18.42 11.93 12.84
C ALA A 27 -16.99 11.83 13.39
N GLU A 28 -16.47 12.86 14.05
CA GLU A 28 -15.13 12.87 14.65
C GLU A 28 -15.07 12.07 15.94
N GLN A 29 -16.20 12.02 16.67
CA GLN A 29 -16.32 11.25 17.90
C GLN A 29 -16.26 9.73 17.64
N VAL A 30 -16.80 9.25 16.51
CA VAL A 30 -16.74 7.85 16.09
C VAL A 30 -15.29 7.44 15.78
N ILE A 31 -14.54 8.27 15.08
CA ILE A 31 -13.13 8.01 14.73
C ILE A 31 -12.29 7.92 16.02
N TYR A 32 -12.53 8.82 16.97
CA TYR A 32 -11.80 8.85 18.23
C TYR A 32 -12.10 7.63 19.15
N GLU A 33 -13.37 7.21 19.24
CA GLU A 33 -13.76 6.04 20.04
C GLU A 33 -13.20 4.74 19.41
N THR A 34 -13.15 4.64 18.09
CA THR A 34 -12.53 3.51 17.38
C THR A 34 -11.02 3.46 17.66
N TYR A 35 -10.35 4.62 17.66
CA TYR A 35 -8.91 4.71 17.94
C TYR A 35 -8.54 4.27 19.37
N LEU A 36 -9.37 4.58 20.39
CA LEU A 36 -9.12 4.17 21.78
C LEU A 36 -9.33 2.67 22.03
N GLN A 37 -10.11 1.98 21.19
CA GLN A 37 -10.32 0.53 21.30
C GLN A 37 -9.19 -0.29 20.71
N GLU A 38 -8.39 0.27 19.81
CA GLU A 38 -7.31 -0.43 19.09
C GLU A 38 -5.92 -0.33 19.74
N THR A 39 -5.73 0.48 20.80
CA THR A 39 -4.46 0.59 21.50
C THR A 39 -4.50 -0.12 22.86
N PRO A 40 -3.96 -1.33 23.01
CA PRO A 40 -3.73 -1.91 24.32
C PRO A 40 -2.59 -1.13 25.01
N VAL A 41 -2.92 -0.46 26.11
CA VAL A 41 -1.92 0.14 27.03
C VAL A 41 -1.18 -1.00 27.71
N THR A 42 0.03 -1.31 27.25
CA THR A 42 0.98 -2.11 28.01
C THR A 42 1.76 -1.17 28.91
N GLU A 43 1.60 -1.34 30.23
CA GLU A 43 2.44 -0.68 31.23
C GLU A 43 3.91 -1.11 31.05
N PRO A 44 4.88 -0.17 31.12
CA PRO A 44 6.30 -0.52 31.11
C PRO A 44 6.69 -1.13 32.46
N THR A 45 7.10 -2.38 32.44
CA THR A 45 7.84 -2.97 33.58
C THR A 45 9.27 -2.48 33.52
N GLU A 46 9.65 -1.68 34.51
CA GLU A 46 11.04 -1.32 34.79
C GLU A 46 11.86 -2.59 35.12
N ASP A 47 12.86 -2.88 34.32
CA ASP A 47 14.00 -3.69 34.77
C ASP A 47 15.30 -2.99 34.40
N MET A 48 16.00 -2.54 35.44
CA MET A 48 17.30 -1.87 35.39
C MET A 48 18.41 -2.92 35.36
N THR A 49 19.12 -3.05 34.24
CA THR A 49 20.46 -3.63 34.25
C THR A 49 21.40 -2.86 33.32
N GLU A 50 22.56 -2.50 33.90
CA GLU A 50 23.63 -1.67 33.33
C GLU A 50 24.28 -2.26 32.08
N PRO A 51 24.92 -1.41 31.22
CA PRO A 51 25.58 -1.82 30.01
C PRO A 51 27.01 -2.33 30.24
N PRO A 52 27.51 -3.29 29.49
CA PRO A 52 28.91 -3.63 29.47
C PRO A 52 29.73 -2.82 28.46
N THR A 53 30.88 -2.45 28.90
CA THR A 53 32.01 -1.74 28.36
C THR A 53 32.50 -2.24 26.99
N GLU A 54 32.90 -1.30 26.15
CA GLU A 54 33.67 -1.53 24.89
C GLU A 54 35.04 -2.16 25.14
N PRO A 55 35.64 -2.79 24.14
CA PRO A 55 37.03 -2.54 23.84
C PRO A 55 37.30 -2.16 22.39
N SER A 56 38.03 -1.06 22.26
CA SER A 56 38.72 -0.60 21.06
C SER A 56 39.75 -1.60 20.55
N THR A 57 39.81 -1.79 19.22
CA THR A 57 41.09 -2.00 18.53
C THR A 57 40.98 -1.60 17.07
N GLU A 58 41.83 -0.66 16.69
CA GLU A 58 42.21 -0.29 15.33
C GLU A 58 42.85 -1.47 14.60
N SER A 59 42.60 -1.62 13.32
CA SER A 59 43.64 -1.98 12.35
C SER A 59 43.25 -1.64 10.92
N THR A 60 44.03 -0.76 10.36
CA THR A 60 44.22 -0.33 8.99
C THR A 60 44.61 -1.48 8.08
N THR A 61 44.01 -1.65 6.89
CA THR A 61 44.75 -2.07 5.66
C THR A 61 43.97 -1.70 4.40
N GLU A 62 44.67 -1.02 3.48
CA GLU A 62 44.24 -0.60 2.15
C GLU A 62 44.10 -1.77 1.16
N PRO A 63 43.43 -1.55 -0.02
CA PRO A 63 43.04 -2.55 -0.98
C PRO A 63 44.09 -2.80 -2.07
N PRO A 64 44.08 -3.94 -2.77
CA PRO A 64 44.77 -4.08 -4.03
C PRO A 64 43.82 -4.12 -5.24
N THR A 65 44.12 -3.23 -6.14
CA THR A 65 44.14 -3.20 -7.63
C THR A 65 43.47 -4.32 -8.42
N GLU A 66 42.67 -3.87 -9.40
CA GLU A 66 42.16 -4.63 -10.56
C GLU A 66 43.26 -5.30 -11.40
N PRO A 67 42.90 -6.31 -12.21
CA PRO A 67 43.13 -6.15 -13.65
C PRO A 67 41.90 -6.53 -14.53
N SER A 68 41.67 -5.63 -15.44
CA SER A 68 40.99 -5.75 -16.72
C SER A 68 41.42 -6.97 -17.54
N THR A 69 40.48 -7.74 -18.06
CA THR A 69 40.58 -8.41 -19.36
C THR A 69 39.20 -8.80 -19.89
N GLU A 70 38.75 -8.10 -20.93
CA GLU A 70 37.78 -8.63 -21.87
C GLU A 70 38.39 -9.80 -22.68
N PRO A 71 37.56 -10.76 -23.12
CA PRO A 71 37.55 -11.01 -24.54
C PRO A 71 36.15 -11.12 -25.14
N SER A 72 35.98 -10.37 -26.20
CA SER A 72 35.04 -10.53 -27.30
C SER A 72 35.02 -11.95 -27.85
N THR A 73 33.80 -12.53 -28.01
CA THR A 73 33.58 -13.59 -29.01
C THR A 73 32.13 -13.53 -29.52
N GLU A 74 32.03 -13.22 -30.82
CA GLU A 74 30.85 -13.34 -31.65
C GLU A 74 30.31 -14.78 -31.69
N PRO A 75 29.00 -15.00 -31.90
CA PRO A 75 28.41 -16.33 -32.10
C PRO A 75 28.56 -16.78 -33.59
N PRO A 76 28.78 -18.08 -33.86
CA PRO A 76 28.91 -18.58 -35.23
C PRO A 76 27.55 -18.74 -35.92
N GLU A 77 27.54 -18.37 -37.18
CA GLU A 77 26.46 -18.56 -38.17
C GLU A 77 26.08 -20.04 -38.33
N THR A 78 24.77 -20.29 -38.31
CA THR A 78 24.22 -21.63 -38.58
C THR A 78 23.97 -21.78 -40.09
N VAL A 79 24.70 -22.68 -40.70
CA VAL A 79 24.56 -23.09 -42.08
C VAL A 79 23.41 -24.09 -42.21
N ALA A 80 22.51 -23.81 -43.12
CA ALA A 80 21.41 -24.70 -43.54
C ALA A 80 21.94 -25.84 -44.45
N PRO A 81 21.48 -27.08 -44.28
CA PRO A 81 21.78 -28.12 -45.23
C PRO A 81 20.70 -28.19 -46.35
N SER A 82 21.21 -28.28 -47.58
CA SER A 82 20.54 -28.37 -48.84
C SER A 82 19.77 -29.69 -49.03
N ALA A 83 18.66 -29.61 -49.76
CA ALA A 83 17.84 -30.73 -50.23
C ALA A 83 18.61 -31.65 -51.24
N PRO A 84 18.35 -32.94 -51.24
CA PRO A 84 18.81 -33.78 -52.34
C PRO A 84 17.73 -33.94 -53.43
N THR A 85 18.25 -33.88 -54.63
CA THR A 85 17.68 -33.98 -55.97
C THR A 85 17.06 -35.38 -56.26
N GLU A 86 15.92 -35.38 -56.95
CA GLU A 86 15.33 -36.54 -57.62
C GLU A 86 16.23 -37.07 -58.73
N PRO A 87 16.08 -38.33 -59.09
CA PRO A 87 16.32 -38.77 -60.49
C PRO A 87 15.07 -39.30 -61.17
N GLU A 88 14.74 -38.71 -62.31
CA GLU A 88 13.88 -39.27 -63.35
C GLU A 88 14.39 -40.59 -63.90
N THR A 89 13.48 -41.54 -64.14
CA THR A 89 13.55 -42.34 -65.36
C THR A 89 12.20 -43.02 -65.66
N THR A 90 11.69 -42.83 -66.82
CA THR A 90 10.59 -43.43 -67.56
C THR A 90 11.01 -44.75 -68.24
N PRO A 91 10.15 -45.39 -69.08
CA PRO A 91 9.13 -46.37 -68.70
C PRO A 91 9.36 -47.71 -69.43
N ALA A 92 8.65 -48.79 -69.06
CA ALA A 92 8.46 -49.92 -69.91
C ALA A 92 7.12 -50.65 -69.65
N GLU A 93 6.39 -50.83 -70.66
CA GLU A 93 5.09 -51.50 -70.87
C GLU A 93 5.09 -52.98 -70.42
N GLY A 94 3.92 -53.46 -70.10
CA GLY A 94 3.55 -54.89 -70.41
C GLY A 94 2.58 -55.55 -69.42
N GLY A 95 1.29 -55.70 -69.78
CA GLY A 95 0.55 -56.90 -69.50
C GLY A 95 -0.45 -56.96 -68.36
N MET A 96 -1.72 -56.81 -68.72
CA MET A 96 -2.93 -57.23 -67.96
C MET A 96 -2.91 -58.75 -67.66
N PRO A 97 -3.73 -59.28 -66.63
CA PRO A 97 -5.13 -58.89 -66.42
C PRO A 97 -5.52 -58.70 -64.94
N GLU A 98 -6.61 -57.95 -64.76
CA GLU A 98 -7.40 -57.81 -63.56
C GLU A 98 -7.83 -59.14 -62.91
N PRO A 99 -7.95 -59.17 -61.60
CA PRO A 99 -9.09 -59.82 -60.96
C PRO A 99 -9.98 -58.77 -60.31
N SER A 100 -11.23 -58.83 -60.70
CA SER A 100 -12.39 -58.18 -60.17
C SER A 100 -12.33 -58.13 -58.62
N ALA A 101 -12.13 -56.93 -58.09
CA ALA A 101 -12.39 -56.70 -56.69
C ALA A 101 -13.86 -56.37 -56.49
N GLU A 102 -14.57 -57.23 -55.80
CA GLU A 102 -15.91 -56.96 -55.29
C GLU A 102 -15.86 -55.63 -54.50
N PRO A 103 -16.91 -54.79 -54.57
CA PRO A 103 -16.99 -53.60 -53.75
C PRO A 103 -17.13 -54.01 -52.32
N THR A 104 -16.06 -53.80 -51.58
CA THR A 104 -16.08 -53.82 -50.07
C THR A 104 -17.06 -52.75 -49.66
N GLU A 105 -18.20 -53.16 -49.09
CA GLU A 105 -19.13 -52.26 -48.41
C GLU A 105 -18.35 -51.36 -47.47
N PRO A 106 -18.68 -50.08 -47.36
CA PRO A 106 -18.01 -49.20 -46.42
C PRO A 106 -18.29 -49.76 -45.02
N THR A 107 -17.25 -50.22 -44.34
CA THR A 107 -17.31 -50.56 -42.95
C THR A 107 -17.82 -49.28 -42.23
N GLU A 108 -19.02 -49.36 -41.66
CA GLU A 108 -19.56 -48.21 -40.87
C GLU A 108 -18.53 -47.86 -39.81
N GLU A 109 -17.94 -46.66 -39.92
CA GLU A 109 -17.02 -46.11 -38.88
C GLU A 109 -17.85 -45.85 -37.63
N VAL A 110 -17.64 -46.65 -36.58
CA VAL A 110 -18.33 -46.47 -35.31
C VAL A 110 -17.74 -45.26 -34.59
N GLU A 111 -18.54 -44.25 -34.39
CA GLU A 111 -18.19 -43.09 -33.56
C GLU A 111 -18.78 -43.25 -32.14
N VAL A 112 -18.01 -42.83 -31.14
CA VAL A 112 -18.40 -42.87 -29.71
C VAL A 112 -18.13 -41.50 -29.05
N THR A 113 -18.94 -41.16 -28.07
CA THR A 113 -18.76 -39.93 -27.28
C THR A 113 -17.90 -40.22 -26.07
N VAL A 114 -16.79 -39.49 -25.95
CA VAL A 114 -15.94 -39.50 -24.77
C VAL A 114 -16.32 -38.33 -23.92
N ARG A 115 -16.70 -38.56 -22.66
CA ARG A 115 -16.96 -37.52 -21.65
C ARG A 115 -15.70 -37.31 -20.79
N PHE A 116 -15.37 -36.04 -20.49
CA PHE A 116 -14.26 -35.68 -19.63
C PHE A 116 -14.79 -35.31 -18.23
N ASP A 117 -14.58 -36.17 -17.22
CA ASP A 117 -14.86 -35.87 -15.82
C ASP A 117 -13.60 -35.27 -15.19
N PRO A 118 -13.60 -33.96 -14.83
CA PRO A 118 -12.44 -33.33 -14.26
C PRO A 118 -12.16 -33.78 -12.80
N ASN A 119 -12.92 -34.67 -12.23
CA ASN A 119 -12.69 -35.31 -10.91
C ASN A 119 -12.31 -34.30 -9.83
N LYS A 120 -13.24 -33.40 -9.49
CA LYS A 120 -13.09 -32.28 -8.54
C LYS A 120 -12.27 -31.09 -9.06
N GLY A 121 -11.89 -31.07 -10.32
CA GLY A 121 -11.32 -29.92 -11.02
C GLY A 121 -12.32 -29.26 -11.96
N SER A 122 -11.81 -28.53 -12.94
CA SER A 122 -12.53 -27.93 -14.04
C SER A 122 -11.88 -28.32 -15.37
N CYS A 123 -12.67 -28.40 -16.44
CA CYS A 123 -12.20 -28.65 -17.79
C CYS A 123 -13.05 -27.83 -18.77
N ALA A 124 -12.43 -27.11 -19.68
CA ALA A 124 -13.13 -26.29 -20.65
C ALA A 124 -13.91 -27.10 -21.70
N GLN A 125 -13.51 -28.36 -21.95
CA GLN A 125 -14.15 -29.26 -22.87
C GLN A 125 -14.79 -30.43 -22.11
N GLU A 126 -16.11 -30.58 -22.20
CA GLU A 126 -16.84 -31.61 -21.45
C GLU A 126 -16.88 -32.96 -22.18
N ASN A 127 -16.86 -32.97 -23.55
CA ASN A 127 -16.91 -34.19 -24.33
C ASN A 127 -16.21 -34.03 -25.70
N ALA A 128 -15.92 -35.13 -26.33
CA ALA A 128 -15.42 -35.22 -27.71
C ALA A 128 -16.00 -36.46 -28.40
N VAL A 129 -16.23 -36.39 -29.72
CA VAL A 129 -16.59 -37.55 -30.56
C VAL A 129 -15.30 -38.11 -31.15
N VAL A 130 -15.10 -39.41 -31.01
CA VAL A 130 -13.92 -40.12 -31.50
C VAL A 130 -14.34 -41.37 -32.26
N LYS A 131 -13.48 -41.87 -33.18
CA LYS A 131 -13.74 -43.07 -33.98
C LYS A 131 -13.10 -44.26 -33.29
N VAL A 132 -13.86 -45.35 -33.18
CA VAL A 132 -13.36 -46.63 -32.72
C VAL A 132 -12.24 -47.14 -33.63
N GLY A 133 -11.13 -47.60 -33.07
CA GLY A 133 -9.95 -48.00 -33.82
C GLY A 133 -8.98 -46.89 -34.20
N SER A 134 -9.36 -45.62 -33.99
CA SER A 134 -8.47 -44.45 -34.16
C SER A 134 -7.87 -44.02 -32.81
N ALA A 135 -6.84 -43.17 -32.88
CA ALA A 135 -6.29 -42.56 -31.66
C ALA A 135 -7.24 -41.51 -31.09
N TYR A 136 -7.25 -41.33 -29.75
CA TYR A 136 -8.04 -40.28 -29.08
C TYR A 136 -7.71 -38.87 -29.59
N GLY A 137 -6.49 -38.64 -30.09
CA GLY A 137 -6.04 -37.36 -30.54
C GLY A 137 -5.79 -36.37 -29.40
N LYS A 138 -5.92 -35.06 -29.64
CA LYS A 138 -5.65 -34.06 -28.66
C LYS A 138 -6.67 -34.07 -27.51
N LEU A 139 -6.23 -34.43 -26.32
CA LEU A 139 -7.04 -34.40 -25.11
C LEU A 139 -6.97 -33.03 -24.45
N PRO A 140 -8.05 -32.53 -23.81
CA PRO A 140 -8.05 -31.27 -23.10
C PRO A 140 -7.18 -31.35 -21.83
N VAL A 141 -6.76 -30.19 -21.32
CA VAL A 141 -6.10 -30.07 -20.03
C VAL A 141 -7.16 -29.69 -19.00
N ALA A 142 -7.16 -30.37 -17.86
CA ALA A 142 -8.00 -30.03 -16.73
C ALA A 142 -7.18 -29.24 -15.68
N GLU A 143 -7.87 -28.41 -14.90
CA GLU A 143 -7.28 -27.56 -13.88
C GLU A 143 -7.91 -27.83 -12.52
N ARG A 144 -7.09 -27.78 -11.46
CA ARG A 144 -7.51 -27.89 -10.07
C ARG A 144 -6.55 -27.18 -9.16
N SER A 145 -7.06 -26.22 -8.35
CA SER A 145 -6.25 -25.47 -7.41
C SER A 145 -5.54 -26.42 -6.42
N GLY A 146 -4.25 -26.22 -6.22
CA GLY A 146 -3.42 -27.03 -5.34
C GLY A 146 -3.00 -28.39 -5.88
N PHE A 147 -3.27 -28.68 -7.15
CA PHE A 147 -2.93 -29.97 -7.77
C PHE A 147 -2.30 -29.79 -9.16
N THR A 148 -1.45 -30.73 -9.52
CA THR A 148 -0.93 -30.87 -10.87
C THR A 148 -1.73 -31.93 -11.61
N PHE A 149 -2.22 -31.63 -12.85
CA PHE A 149 -2.88 -32.58 -13.71
C PHE A 149 -1.88 -33.64 -14.18
N THR A 150 -2.16 -34.92 -13.91
CA THR A 150 -1.30 -36.04 -14.30
C THR A 150 -1.76 -36.74 -15.57
N GLY A 151 -2.97 -36.48 -16.03
CA GLY A 151 -3.53 -37.03 -17.27
C GLY A 151 -4.96 -37.54 -17.11
N TRP A 152 -5.50 -38.01 -18.22
CA TRP A 152 -6.79 -38.69 -18.28
C TRP A 152 -6.63 -40.20 -18.08
N TYR A 153 -7.60 -40.81 -17.40
CA TYR A 153 -7.61 -42.23 -17.08
C TYR A 153 -9.00 -42.84 -17.36
N ASP A 154 -9.06 -44.14 -17.66
CA ASP A 154 -10.32 -44.86 -17.91
C ASP A 154 -11.13 -45.14 -16.62
N SER A 155 -10.58 -44.83 -15.46
CA SER A 155 -11.24 -45.04 -14.17
C SER A 155 -10.97 -43.89 -13.21
N LYS A 156 -11.94 -43.60 -12.36
CA LYS A 156 -11.86 -42.50 -11.37
C LYS A 156 -10.76 -42.69 -10.33
N ASN A 157 -10.47 -43.96 -9.99
CA ASN A 157 -9.44 -44.33 -9.03
C ASN A 157 -8.58 -45.43 -9.65
N GLY A 158 -7.30 -45.16 -9.88
CA GLY A 158 -6.43 -46.06 -10.62
C GLY A 158 -6.76 -46.10 -12.10
N GLY A 159 -6.74 -47.26 -12.73
CA GLY A 159 -7.00 -47.43 -14.16
C GLY A 159 -5.80 -47.15 -15.04
N THR A 160 -6.02 -47.16 -16.35
CA THR A 160 -5.01 -46.97 -17.38
C THR A 160 -4.99 -45.51 -17.85
N ARG A 161 -3.79 -44.93 -17.94
CA ARG A 161 -3.64 -43.58 -18.50
C ARG A 161 -3.91 -43.60 -20.00
N ILE A 162 -4.74 -42.64 -20.42
CA ILE A 162 -5.09 -42.42 -21.80
C ILE A 162 -4.33 -41.16 -22.28
N ASP A 163 -3.62 -41.28 -23.38
CA ASP A 163 -2.91 -40.18 -24.03
C ASP A 163 -3.41 -40.00 -25.51
N SER A 164 -2.84 -39.02 -26.17
CA SER A 164 -3.23 -38.64 -27.52
C SER A 164 -3.02 -39.77 -28.58
N ALA A 165 -2.12 -40.68 -28.32
CA ALA A 165 -1.78 -41.80 -29.21
C ALA A 165 -2.53 -43.10 -28.86
N THR A 166 -3.16 -43.14 -27.67
CA THR A 166 -3.95 -44.31 -27.23
C THR A 166 -5.09 -44.56 -28.23
N VAL A 167 -5.23 -45.82 -28.67
CA VAL A 167 -6.28 -46.24 -29.63
C VAL A 167 -7.59 -46.44 -28.87
N VAL A 168 -8.67 -45.90 -29.40
CA VAL A 168 -10.06 -46.04 -28.90
C VAL A 168 -10.50 -47.49 -29.13
N THR A 169 -10.63 -48.27 -28.09
CA THR A 169 -11.10 -49.68 -28.17
C THR A 169 -12.52 -49.86 -27.64
N ALA A 170 -13.05 -48.89 -26.94
CA ALA A 170 -14.43 -48.89 -26.45
C ALA A 170 -15.41 -48.68 -27.62
N ALA A 171 -16.39 -49.59 -27.76
CA ALA A 171 -17.41 -49.51 -28.75
C ALA A 171 -18.66 -48.73 -28.31
N GLU A 172 -18.67 -48.20 -27.10
CA GLU A 172 -19.76 -47.44 -26.52
C GLU A 172 -19.24 -46.11 -25.94
N ASP A 173 -20.15 -45.17 -25.69
CA ASP A 173 -19.85 -43.94 -25.00
C ASP A 173 -19.22 -44.21 -23.63
N HIS A 174 -18.15 -43.47 -23.32
CA HIS A 174 -17.40 -43.73 -22.08
C HIS A 174 -16.85 -42.41 -21.48
N THR A 175 -16.39 -42.52 -20.24
CA THR A 175 -15.87 -41.37 -19.47
C THR A 175 -14.39 -41.53 -19.18
N LEU A 176 -13.62 -40.48 -19.43
CA LEU A 176 -12.25 -40.36 -18.94
C LEU A 176 -12.24 -39.43 -17.72
N TYR A 177 -11.44 -39.82 -16.72
CA TYR A 177 -11.35 -39.16 -15.42
C TYR A 177 -10.00 -38.48 -15.27
N ALA A 178 -10.00 -37.19 -14.88
CA ALA A 178 -8.77 -36.50 -14.54
C ALA A 178 -8.14 -37.05 -13.27
N HIS A 179 -6.85 -37.34 -13.32
CA HIS A 179 -6.05 -37.68 -12.14
C HIS A 179 -5.14 -36.53 -11.75
N TRP A 180 -4.83 -36.45 -10.45
CA TRP A 180 -4.21 -35.32 -9.82
C TRP A 180 -3.09 -35.73 -8.87
N SER A 181 -2.00 -34.95 -8.86
CA SER A 181 -0.96 -35.02 -7.84
C SER A 181 -1.04 -33.77 -6.97
N ALA A 182 -1.10 -33.93 -5.66
CA ALA A 182 -1.11 -32.77 -4.76
C ALA A 182 0.21 -32.00 -4.85
N ARG A 183 0.12 -30.66 -4.86
CA ARG A 183 1.29 -29.78 -4.76
C ARG A 183 1.53 -29.37 -3.29
N SER A 184 2.77 -29.15 -2.93
CA SER A 184 3.12 -28.62 -1.62
C SER A 184 2.74 -27.13 -1.56
N ALA A 185 2.11 -26.75 -0.46
CA ALA A 185 1.82 -25.35 -0.13
C ALA A 185 2.70 -24.93 1.05
N TYR A 186 3.14 -23.69 1.03
CA TYR A 186 3.98 -23.10 2.06
C TYR A 186 3.39 -21.77 2.51
N ALA A 187 3.61 -21.41 3.77
CA ALA A 187 3.19 -20.13 4.29
C ALA A 187 4.07 -19.00 3.73
N VAL A 188 3.44 -17.94 3.28
CA VAL A 188 4.07 -16.64 3.03
C VAL A 188 3.57 -15.69 4.11
N ILE A 189 4.48 -15.23 4.94
CA ILE A 189 4.23 -14.29 6.05
C ILE A 189 4.57 -12.90 5.57
N PHE A 190 3.70 -11.93 5.82
CA PHE A 190 3.88 -10.52 5.48
C PHE A 190 4.21 -9.74 6.74
N ASP A 191 5.49 -9.41 6.94
CA ASP A 191 5.95 -8.56 8.02
C ASP A 191 5.85 -7.08 7.59
N PRO A 192 4.99 -6.27 8.21
CA PRO A 192 4.86 -4.87 7.84
C PRO A 192 6.05 -4.00 8.22
N ASN A 193 7.11 -4.55 8.84
CA ASN A 193 8.40 -3.90 9.12
C ASN A 193 8.25 -2.47 9.69
N GLY A 194 7.60 -2.39 10.84
CA GLY A 194 7.29 -1.11 11.51
C GLY A 194 6.01 -0.41 11.01
N GLY A 195 5.31 -0.98 10.03
CA GLY A 195 3.97 -0.57 9.61
C GLY A 195 2.86 -1.37 10.30
N ARG A 196 1.66 -1.32 9.72
CA ARG A 196 0.47 -2.03 10.16
C ARG A 196 -0.17 -2.79 9.01
N LEU A 197 -0.56 -4.02 9.27
CA LEU A 197 -1.30 -4.89 8.37
C LEU A 197 -2.39 -5.61 9.19
N SER A 198 -3.52 -5.94 8.59
CA SER A 198 -4.53 -6.74 9.28
C SER A 198 -4.02 -8.17 9.54
N SER A 199 -4.51 -8.79 10.61
CA SER A 199 -4.13 -10.18 10.94
C SER A 199 -4.58 -11.19 9.88
N GLU A 200 -5.64 -10.88 9.13
CA GLU A 200 -6.16 -11.73 8.06
C GLU A 200 -5.26 -11.70 6.81
N GLU A 201 -4.54 -10.61 6.60
CA GLU A 201 -3.62 -10.40 5.48
C GLU A 201 -2.17 -10.78 5.82
N ALA A 202 -1.84 -10.98 7.10
CA ALA A 202 -0.47 -11.19 7.58
C ALA A 202 0.14 -12.54 7.14
N GLU A 203 -0.67 -13.51 6.72
CA GLU A 203 -0.19 -14.82 6.27
C GLU A 203 -1.14 -15.43 5.26
N ARG A 204 -0.59 -16.16 4.28
CA ARG A 204 -1.36 -17.01 3.38
C ARG A 204 -0.56 -18.19 2.87
N LEU A 205 -1.25 -19.24 2.41
CA LEU A 205 -0.65 -20.38 1.77
C LEU A 205 -0.50 -20.15 0.25
N VAL A 206 0.69 -20.42 -0.27
CA VAL A 206 1.02 -20.36 -1.70
C VAL A 206 1.56 -21.72 -2.13
N TYR A 207 1.09 -22.27 -3.26
CA TYR A 207 1.61 -23.51 -3.80
C TYR A 207 2.88 -23.28 -4.60
N ALA A 208 3.88 -24.13 -4.39
CA ALA A 208 5.11 -24.08 -5.18
C ALA A 208 4.80 -24.12 -6.69
N GLY A 209 5.34 -23.17 -7.44
CA GLY A 209 5.09 -23.00 -8.87
C GLY A 209 3.90 -22.08 -9.23
N ASP A 210 3.10 -21.64 -8.27
CA ASP A 210 2.11 -20.57 -8.50
C ASP A 210 2.72 -19.19 -8.30
N THR A 211 2.05 -18.15 -8.79
CA THR A 211 2.43 -16.78 -8.47
C THR A 211 2.06 -16.42 -7.03
N TYR A 212 2.75 -15.42 -6.47
CA TYR A 212 2.34 -14.86 -5.16
C TYR A 212 0.90 -14.32 -5.17
N GLY A 213 0.38 -13.92 -6.33
CA GLY A 213 -0.94 -13.29 -6.47
C GLY A 213 -0.97 -11.89 -5.85
N GLU A 214 -2.16 -11.33 -5.63
CA GLU A 214 -2.32 -9.98 -5.10
C GLU A 214 -1.65 -9.87 -3.72
N LEU A 215 -0.70 -8.95 -3.58
CA LEU A 215 0.03 -8.70 -2.34
C LEU A 215 -0.71 -7.66 -1.51
N PRO A 216 -0.80 -7.83 -0.18
CA PRO A 216 -1.45 -6.85 0.68
C PRO A 216 -0.69 -5.53 0.71
N VAL A 217 -1.36 -4.43 1.05
CA VAL A 217 -0.77 -3.10 1.16
C VAL A 217 -0.81 -2.65 2.62
N PRO A 218 0.31 -2.71 3.34
CA PRO A 218 0.40 -2.24 4.71
C PRO A 218 0.40 -0.71 4.76
N THR A 219 0.18 -0.15 5.95
CA THR A 219 0.23 1.29 6.18
C THR A 219 1.28 1.64 7.24
N ARG A 220 1.95 2.79 7.05
CA ARG A 220 2.88 3.36 8.05
C ARG A 220 2.81 4.88 7.96
N ARG A 221 2.48 5.51 9.09
CA ARG A 221 2.35 6.96 9.11
C ARG A 221 3.68 7.65 8.84
N GLY A 222 3.66 8.67 8.00
CA GLY A 222 4.84 9.39 7.55
C GLY A 222 5.67 8.65 6.50
N TYR A 223 5.14 7.59 5.92
CA TYR A 223 5.87 6.78 4.94
C TYR A 223 4.94 6.24 3.85
N ASP A 224 5.43 6.23 2.63
CA ASP A 224 4.83 5.54 1.49
C ASP A 224 5.33 4.10 1.43
N PHE A 225 4.44 3.18 1.12
CA PHE A 225 4.79 1.78 0.92
C PHE A 225 5.59 1.62 -0.39
N ALA A 226 6.83 1.14 -0.28
CA ALA A 226 7.74 0.96 -1.42
C ALA A 226 7.65 -0.43 -2.06
N GLY A 227 7.06 -1.42 -1.36
CA GLY A 227 6.90 -2.79 -1.87
C GLY A 227 7.26 -3.84 -0.83
N TRP A 228 7.08 -5.11 -1.24
CA TRP A 228 7.51 -6.28 -0.47
C TRP A 228 8.88 -6.74 -0.91
N PHE A 229 9.72 -7.17 0.05
CA PHE A 229 11.10 -7.58 -0.15
C PHE A 229 11.41 -8.88 0.60
N THR A 230 12.45 -9.58 0.16
CA THR A 230 12.87 -10.86 0.76
C THR A 230 13.63 -10.70 2.08
N ALA A 231 14.03 -9.47 2.46
CA ALA A 231 14.70 -9.16 3.71
C ALA A 231 14.20 -7.83 4.29
N ALA A 232 14.37 -7.61 5.59
CA ALA A 232 13.94 -6.39 6.30
C ALA A 232 14.74 -5.16 5.90
N GLU A 233 16.00 -5.35 5.54
CA GLU A 233 16.92 -4.35 4.97
C GLU A 233 17.47 -4.95 3.68
N ASP A 234 17.56 -4.15 2.63
CA ASP A 234 17.94 -4.63 1.29
C ASP A 234 17.01 -5.75 0.78
N GLY A 235 17.57 -6.80 0.15
CA GLY A 235 16.82 -7.92 -0.41
C GLY A 235 16.23 -7.64 -1.77
N ASP A 236 15.65 -8.68 -2.38
CA ASP A 236 15.03 -8.60 -3.69
C ASP A 236 13.56 -8.21 -3.55
N THR A 237 13.07 -7.40 -4.48
CA THR A 237 11.64 -7.06 -4.56
C THR A 237 10.80 -8.27 -4.97
N VAL A 238 9.61 -8.39 -4.39
CA VAL A 238 8.64 -9.43 -4.74
C VAL A 238 7.37 -8.78 -5.26
N GLN A 239 6.91 -9.25 -6.43
CA GLN A 239 5.72 -8.76 -7.09
C GLN A 239 4.64 -9.83 -7.18
N SER A 240 3.40 -9.42 -7.39
CA SER A 240 2.24 -10.29 -7.50
C SER A 240 2.35 -11.36 -8.60
N ALA A 241 3.07 -11.06 -9.68
CA ALA A 241 3.28 -11.96 -10.83
C ALA A 241 4.48 -12.90 -10.68
N ASP A 242 5.32 -12.69 -9.65
CA ASP A 242 6.49 -13.55 -9.43
C ASP A 242 6.05 -14.95 -9.02
N VAL A 243 6.78 -15.95 -9.50
CA VAL A 243 6.51 -17.34 -9.19
C VAL A 243 7.14 -17.72 -7.85
N PHE A 244 6.33 -18.22 -6.92
CA PHE A 244 6.81 -18.75 -5.66
C PHE A 244 7.55 -20.08 -5.89
N SER A 245 8.86 -20.05 -5.73
CA SER A 245 9.74 -21.23 -5.87
C SER A 245 10.22 -21.81 -4.54
N GLY A 246 9.71 -21.27 -3.41
CA GLY A 246 10.11 -21.69 -2.07
C GLY A 246 9.74 -23.13 -1.75
N THR A 247 10.54 -23.75 -0.90
CA THR A 247 10.34 -25.12 -0.38
C THR A 247 10.05 -25.13 1.13
N GLU A 248 9.89 -23.95 1.72
CA GLU A 248 9.62 -23.71 3.14
C GLU A 248 8.84 -22.40 3.33
N THR A 249 8.43 -22.11 4.55
CA THR A 249 7.81 -20.82 4.92
C THR A 249 8.75 -19.67 4.58
N GLN A 250 8.22 -18.64 3.91
CA GLN A 250 8.93 -17.44 3.53
C GLN A 250 8.33 -16.23 4.24
N THR A 251 9.18 -15.35 4.76
CA THR A 251 8.75 -14.03 5.24
C THR A 251 9.11 -12.96 4.21
N LEU A 252 8.15 -12.11 3.88
CA LEU A 252 8.35 -10.91 3.08
C LEU A 252 8.22 -9.69 4.00
N TYR A 253 9.06 -8.71 3.77
CA TYR A 253 9.17 -7.51 4.59
C TYR A 253 8.74 -6.28 3.80
N ALA A 254 7.89 -5.45 4.39
CA ALA A 254 7.53 -4.17 3.80
C ALA A 254 8.73 -3.21 3.83
N HIS A 255 9.03 -2.56 2.71
CA HIS A 255 9.94 -1.43 2.67
C HIS A 255 9.16 -0.12 2.53
N TRP A 256 9.77 0.96 3.02
CA TRP A 256 9.13 2.25 3.22
C TRP A 256 9.98 3.39 2.70
N SER A 257 9.33 4.35 2.05
CA SER A 257 9.92 5.62 1.66
C SER A 257 9.38 6.72 2.57
N TYR A 258 10.25 7.53 3.17
CA TYR A 258 9.81 8.64 4.01
C TYR A 258 8.99 9.65 3.21
N ASN A 259 7.81 9.99 3.73
CA ASN A 259 6.90 10.99 3.18
C ASN A 259 6.75 12.15 4.17
N PRO A 260 7.51 13.24 3.98
CA PRO A 260 7.48 14.37 4.92
C PRO A 260 6.10 15.03 5.02
N PHE A 261 5.33 15.09 3.93
CA PHE A 261 4.01 15.70 3.97
C PHE A 261 3.03 14.90 4.85
N ASP A 262 3.00 13.57 4.71
CA ASP A 262 2.17 12.71 5.56
C ASP A 262 2.64 12.75 7.01
N TYR A 263 3.95 12.74 7.25
CA TYR A 263 4.52 12.86 8.60
C TYR A 263 4.10 14.15 9.31
N TRP A 264 4.30 15.30 8.67
CA TRP A 264 3.98 16.60 9.28
C TRP A 264 2.48 16.86 9.38
N SER A 265 1.67 16.31 8.45
CA SER A 265 0.22 16.35 8.54
C SER A 265 -0.27 15.59 9.77
N PHE A 266 0.26 14.38 10.00
CA PHE A 266 -0.07 13.59 11.18
C PHE A 266 0.43 14.24 12.47
N PHE A 267 1.64 14.81 12.47
CA PHE A 267 2.16 15.58 13.61
C PHE A 267 1.21 16.72 13.99
N LEU A 268 0.77 17.50 13.01
CA LEU A 268 -0.16 18.62 13.23
C LEU A 268 -1.51 18.12 13.80
N GLU A 269 -2.10 17.09 13.18
CA GLU A 269 -3.35 16.50 13.64
C GLU A 269 -3.26 16.02 15.09
N ASN A 270 -2.22 15.27 15.42
CA ASN A 270 -2.01 14.73 16.76
C ASN A 270 -1.78 15.84 17.80
N THR A 271 -0.99 16.86 17.46
CA THR A 271 -0.73 18.01 18.31
C THR A 271 -2.01 18.84 18.52
N THR A 272 -2.81 19.02 17.48
CA THR A 272 -4.10 19.72 17.54
C THR A 272 -5.07 19.05 18.50
N GLN A 273 -5.11 17.71 18.53
CA GLN A 273 -5.93 16.95 19.48
C GLN A 273 -5.51 17.20 20.94
N GLN A 274 -4.21 17.37 21.17
CA GLN A 274 -3.71 17.72 22.50
C GLN A 274 -4.09 19.14 22.89
N VAL A 275 -4.00 20.11 21.98
CA VAL A 275 -4.42 21.50 22.19
C VAL A 275 -5.91 21.61 22.53
N TYR A 276 -6.78 20.82 21.89
CA TYR A 276 -8.22 20.81 22.24
C TYR A 276 -8.50 20.42 23.70
N SER A 277 -7.59 19.72 24.37
CA SER A 277 -7.70 19.38 25.80
C SER A 277 -7.27 20.51 26.74
N CYS A 278 -6.71 21.59 26.20
CA CYS A 278 -6.17 22.75 26.93
C CYS A 278 -7.04 23.98 26.73
N GLN A 279 -6.58 25.13 27.28
CA GLN A 279 -7.21 26.41 27.00
C GLN A 279 -6.85 26.87 25.58
N GLN A 280 -7.82 26.81 24.67
CA GLN A 280 -7.65 27.25 23.30
C GLN A 280 -7.43 28.77 23.23
N LYS A 281 -6.52 29.18 22.36
CA LYS A 281 -6.31 30.60 22.06
C LYS A 281 -7.40 31.10 21.10
N SER A 282 -7.96 32.26 21.42
CA SER A 282 -8.89 32.97 20.56
C SER A 282 -8.13 33.84 19.56
N VAL A 283 -8.49 33.74 18.28
CA VAL A 283 -7.80 34.42 17.19
C VAL A 283 -8.78 35.22 16.38
N TYR A 284 -8.46 36.53 16.16
CA TYR A 284 -9.07 37.33 15.12
C TYR A 284 -8.15 37.37 13.90
N LEU A 285 -8.69 37.09 12.72
CA LEU A 285 -7.94 37.16 11.47
C LEU A 285 -8.56 38.20 10.55
N GLU A 286 -7.72 39.09 10.00
CA GLU A 286 -8.07 40.11 9.04
C GLU A 286 -7.29 39.93 7.74
N PHE A 287 -7.96 39.94 6.61
CA PHE A 287 -7.32 39.88 5.30
C PHE A 287 -6.65 41.21 4.89
N ASP A 288 -6.00 41.23 3.74
CA ASP A 288 -5.27 42.33 3.17
C ASP A 288 -6.13 43.60 3.11
N ALA A 289 -7.40 43.46 2.70
CA ALA A 289 -8.39 44.54 2.87
C ALA A 289 -8.75 44.68 4.36
N ASP A 290 -8.65 45.90 4.87
CA ASP A 290 -8.98 46.21 6.25
C ASP A 290 -10.45 45.89 6.56
N TYR A 291 -10.70 45.45 7.80
CA TYR A 291 -12.02 45.10 8.32
C TYR A 291 -12.70 43.88 7.68
N ILE A 292 -11.99 43.11 6.83
CA ILE A 292 -12.52 41.88 6.26
C ILE A 292 -11.95 40.67 7.00
N THR A 293 -12.83 39.88 7.57
CA THR A 293 -12.50 38.62 8.29
C THR A 293 -13.12 37.42 7.58
N THR A 294 -13.05 36.24 8.18
CA THR A 294 -13.70 35.00 7.72
C THR A 294 -14.23 34.21 8.89
N SER A 295 -15.35 33.52 8.69
CA SER A 295 -15.89 32.55 9.67
C SER A 295 -15.10 31.26 9.74
N TYR A 296 -14.39 30.90 8.67
CA TYR A 296 -13.57 29.69 8.59
C TYR A 296 -12.17 30.01 8.07
N CYS A 297 -11.16 29.54 8.78
CA CYS A 297 -9.77 29.63 8.37
C CYS A 297 -8.98 28.41 8.84
N PRO A 298 -8.49 27.55 7.92
CA PRO A 298 -7.70 26.37 8.25
C PRO A 298 -6.45 26.69 9.07
N LEU A 299 -5.82 27.85 8.87
CA LEU A 299 -4.67 28.28 9.66
C LEU A 299 -4.98 28.33 11.16
N ILE A 300 -6.20 28.73 11.53
CA ILE A 300 -6.64 28.84 12.92
C ILE A 300 -7.10 27.47 13.44
N THR A 301 -8.02 26.82 12.73
CA THR A 301 -8.67 25.58 13.20
C THR A 301 -7.73 24.39 13.26
N ALA A 302 -6.82 24.26 12.30
CA ALA A 302 -5.83 23.17 12.27
C ALA A 302 -4.80 23.24 13.41
N THR A 303 -4.70 24.34 14.14
CA THR A 303 -3.83 24.46 15.32
C THR A 303 -4.59 24.29 16.64
N GLY A 304 -5.87 23.95 16.59
CA GLY A 304 -6.72 23.85 17.77
C GLY A 304 -7.16 25.21 18.35
N SER A 305 -6.90 26.30 17.63
CA SER A 305 -7.30 27.66 18.07
C SER A 305 -8.75 27.95 17.71
N TYR A 306 -9.33 28.94 18.39
CA TYR A 306 -10.72 29.38 18.19
C TYR A 306 -10.77 30.67 17.34
N ASN A 307 -11.49 30.64 16.22
CA ASN A 307 -11.75 31.84 15.42
C ASN A 307 -12.89 32.66 16.03
N VAL A 308 -12.64 33.89 16.48
CA VAL A 308 -13.67 34.73 17.10
C VAL A 308 -14.80 35.12 16.13
N ALA A 309 -14.58 35.01 14.80
CA ALA A 309 -15.57 35.27 13.77
C ALA A 309 -16.32 34.03 13.28
N GLN A 310 -16.10 32.83 13.84
CA GLN A 310 -16.57 31.54 13.29
C GLN A 310 -18.08 31.43 13.04
N ASN A 311 -18.92 32.17 13.71
CA ASN A 311 -20.39 32.09 13.56
C ASN A 311 -20.99 33.39 12.95
N ARG A 312 -20.16 34.19 12.26
CA ARG A 312 -20.64 35.40 11.60
C ARG A 312 -21.06 35.14 10.16
N GLU A 313 -22.15 35.78 9.78
CA GLU A 313 -22.59 35.85 8.37
C GLU A 313 -21.98 37.04 7.67
N ASP A 314 -21.87 38.19 8.39
CA ASP A 314 -21.21 39.41 7.88
C ASP A 314 -19.72 39.36 8.19
N MET A 315 -18.91 39.38 7.14
CA MET A 315 -17.44 39.33 7.23
C MET A 315 -16.81 40.70 7.42
N THR A 316 -17.58 41.76 7.38
CA THR A 316 -17.12 43.12 7.69
C THR A 316 -17.25 43.40 9.18
N VAL A 317 -16.18 43.86 9.81
CA VAL A 317 -16.13 44.10 11.26
C VAL A 317 -15.61 45.54 11.53
N THR A 318 -15.75 45.99 12.79
CA THR A 318 -15.15 47.24 13.26
C THR A 318 -14.12 46.94 14.35
N ASP A 319 -13.27 47.93 14.64
CA ASP A 319 -12.29 47.81 15.73
C ASP A 319 -12.97 47.60 17.07
N GLU A 320 -14.10 48.28 17.34
CA GLU A 320 -14.87 48.10 18.56
C GLU A 320 -15.38 46.66 18.71
N TRP A 321 -15.81 46.01 17.62
CA TRP A 321 -16.22 44.63 17.65
C TRP A 321 -15.07 43.71 17.97
N VAL A 322 -13.87 43.91 17.38
CA VAL A 322 -12.66 43.11 17.68
C VAL A 322 -12.26 43.26 19.15
N LEU A 323 -12.27 44.49 19.66
CA LEU A 323 -11.96 44.79 21.06
C LEU A 323 -12.96 44.16 22.03
N GLU A 324 -14.27 44.18 21.69
CA GLU A 324 -15.31 43.48 22.47
C GLU A 324 -15.03 41.96 22.56
N LYS A 325 -14.58 41.32 21.47
CA LYS A 325 -14.23 39.88 21.46
C LYS A 325 -12.98 39.56 22.22
N SER A 326 -12.10 40.56 22.44
CA SER A 326 -10.84 40.43 23.22
C SER A 326 -10.03 39.17 22.80
N PRO A 327 -9.62 39.03 21.53
CA PRO A 327 -8.88 37.88 21.07
C PRO A 327 -7.50 37.80 21.76
N ASP A 328 -6.98 36.60 21.99
CA ASP A 328 -5.61 36.42 22.48
C ASP A 328 -4.58 36.86 21.43
N VAL A 329 -4.91 36.68 20.15
CA VAL A 329 -4.03 37.01 19.02
C VAL A 329 -4.81 37.64 17.86
N ILE A 330 -4.21 38.65 17.26
CA ILE A 330 -4.70 39.31 16.04
C ILE A 330 -3.77 38.92 14.89
N VAL A 331 -4.32 38.39 13.82
CA VAL A 331 -3.59 37.96 12.61
C VAL A 331 -3.99 38.86 11.44
N LYS A 332 -3.00 39.45 10.78
CA LYS A 332 -3.17 40.18 9.50
C LYS A 332 -2.57 39.35 8.37
N VAL A 333 -3.39 39.01 7.40
CA VAL A 333 -2.95 38.32 6.17
C VAL A 333 -2.53 39.40 5.16
N VAL A 334 -1.38 39.22 4.52
CA VAL A 334 -0.84 40.17 3.52
C VAL A 334 -0.41 39.48 2.24
N GLY A 335 -0.55 40.16 1.11
CA GLY A 335 -0.08 39.68 -0.18
C GLY A 335 1.45 39.72 -0.32
N ASP A 336 2.09 40.74 0.30
CA ASP A 336 3.53 40.97 0.23
C ASP A 336 4.16 41.09 1.62
N MET A 337 5.01 40.14 1.96
CA MET A 337 5.76 40.13 3.22
C MET A 337 6.88 41.18 3.28
N GLY A 338 7.24 41.82 2.17
CA GLY A 338 8.13 42.97 2.18
C GLY A 338 7.57 44.18 2.94
N SER A 339 6.24 44.28 3.03
CA SER A 339 5.52 45.30 3.80
C SER A 339 5.17 44.88 5.23
N ALA A 340 5.46 43.62 5.64
CA ALA A 340 4.98 43.04 6.90
C ALA A 340 5.32 43.91 8.14
N GLY A 341 6.52 44.47 8.22
CA GLY A 341 6.92 45.32 9.33
C GLY A 341 6.11 46.61 9.44
N ALA A 342 5.77 47.23 8.31
CA ALA A 342 4.92 48.43 8.30
C ALA A 342 3.47 48.11 8.68
N VAL A 343 2.95 47.01 8.14
CA VAL A 343 1.61 46.47 8.48
C VAL A 343 1.53 46.10 9.96
N TYR A 344 2.53 45.41 10.49
CA TYR A 344 2.62 45.06 11.91
C TYR A 344 2.52 46.30 12.81
N ASN A 345 3.33 47.36 12.51
CA ASN A 345 3.29 48.60 13.28
C ASN A 345 1.92 49.30 13.23
N THR A 346 1.27 49.26 12.07
CA THR A 346 -0.08 49.80 11.89
C THR A 346 -1.11 49.05 12.74
N MET A 347 -1.04 47.72 12.73
CA MET A 347 -1.95 46.86 13.51
C MET A 347 -1.70 47.00 15.02
N CYS A 348 -0.43 47.12 15.47
CA CYS A 348 -0.12 47.40 16.87
C CYS A 348 -0.61 48.80 17.33
N ALA A 349 -0.58 49.79 16.47
CA ALA A 349 -1.15 51.11 16.77
C ALA A 349 -2.69 51.08 16.83
N ARG A 350 -3.33 50.27 15.98
CA ARG A 350 -4.78 50.07 15.94
C ARG A 350 -5.30 49.24 17.11
N PHE A 351 -4.52 48.24 17.56
CA PHE A 351 -4.85 47.35 18.67
C PHE A 351 -3.75 47.32 19.75
N PRO A 352 -3.63 48.42 20.53
CA PRO A 352 -2.55 48.52 21.51
C PRO A 352 -2.69 47.48 22.62
N GLY A 353 -1.60 46.77 22.90
CA GLY A 353 -1.54 45.72 23.94
C GLY A 353 -1.95 44.33 23.50
N TYR A 354 -2.43 44.18 22.27
CA TYR A 354 -2.69 42.85 21.70
C TYR A 354 -1.44 42.25 21.06
N ARG A 355 -1.36 40.93 21.06
CA ARG A 355 -0.36 40.20 20.28
C ARG A 355 -0.78 40.20 18.80
N VAL A 356 0.07 40.76 17.95
CA VAL A 356 -0.16 40.86 16.50
C VAL A 356 0.78 39.93 15.77
N LEU A 357 0.28 39.22 14.75
CA LEU A 357 1.05 38.44 13.80
C LEU A 357 0.69 38.83 12.38
N VAL A 358 1.67 38.90 11.48
CA VAL A 358 1.47 39.15 10.06
C VAL A 358 1.88 37.87 9.30
N VAL A 359 0.95 37.34 8.52
CA VAL A 359 1.14 36.11 7.77
C VAL A 359 0.95 36.36 6.26
N PRO A 360 1.66 35.64 5.39
CA PRO A 360 1.44 35.77 3.95
C PRO A 360 0.13 35.11 3.50
N ASN A 361 -0.38 35.51 2.36
CA ASN A 361 -1.51 34.83 1.70
C ASN A 361 -1.29 33.34 1.52
N ALA A 362 -0.06 32.90 1.33
CA ALA A 362 0.31 31.47 1.23
C ALA A 362 -0.05 30.66 2.48
N ALA A 363 -0.18 31.30 3.65
CA ALA A 363 -0.63 30.64 4.88
C ALA A 363 -2.10 30.19 4.82
N VAL A 364 -2.90 30.81 3.96
CA VAL A 364 -4.34 30.57 3.82
C VAL A 364 -4.69 29.96 2.46
N TYR A 365 -4.04 30.43 1.40
CA TYR A 365 -4.36 30.10 0.00
C TYR A 365 -3.19 29.47 -0.77
N GLY A 366 -2.13 29.07 -0.08
CA GLY A 366 -0.96 28.42 -0.67
C GLY A 366 -1.21 26.99 -1.13
N SER A 367 -0.15 26.34 -1.63
CA SER A 367 -0.17 24.91 -1.88
C SER A 367 -0.39 24.14 -0.55
N ALA A 368 -0.76 22.86 -0.64
CA ALA A 368 -0.94 22.02 0.55
C ALA A 368 0.30 22.02 1.46
N ALA A 369 1.49 21.92 0.89
CA ALA A 369 2.76 21.96 1.63
C ALA A 369 3.01 23.32 2.30
N GLN A 370 2.72 24.45 1.60
CA GLN A 370 2.83 25.77 2.18
C GLN A 370 1.83 26.00 3.33
N THR A 371 0.58 25.59 3.12
CA THR A 371 -0.46 25.72 4.14
C THR A 371 -0.10 24.91 5.39
N LEU A 372 0.34 23.67 5.23
CA LEU A 372 0.78 22.79 6.32
C LEU A 372 1.96 23.43 7.09
N TYR A 373 2.97 23.91 6.37
CA TYR A 373 4.10 24.61 6.98
C TYR A 373 3.67 25.78 7.86
N TYR A 374 2.82 26.68 7.33
CA TYR A 374 2.35 27.85 8.09
C TYR A 374 1.44 27.46 9.25
N GLN A 375 0.66 26.40 9.16
CA GLN A 375 -0.13 25.87 10.27
C GLN A 375 0.78 25.41 11.41
N ILE A 376 1.87 24.70 11.11
CA ILE A 376 2.85 24.27 12.10
C ILE A 376 3.58 25.48 12.72
N CYS A 377 4.03 26.44 11.91
CA CYS A 377 4.66 27.66 12.39
C CYS A 377 3.73 28.45 13.31
N PHE A 378 2.46 28.61 12.92
CA PHE A 378 1.45 29.30 13.69
C PHE A 378 1.14 28.57 15.00
N GLY A 379 0.97 27.26 14.95
CA GLY A 379 0.79 26.43 16.14
C GLY A 379 1.97 26.54 17.11
N LYS A 380 3.20 26.50 16.62
CA LYS A 380 4.41 26.68 17.42
C LYS A 380 4.47 28.07 18.09
N LEU A 381 3.99 29.10 17.41
CA LEU A 381 3.90 30.44 18.01
C LEU A 381 2.84 30.54 19.11
N LEU A 382 1.72 29.84 18.97
CA LEU A 382 0.62 29.88 19.94
C LEU A 382 0.78 28.93 21.12
N TYR A 383 1.34 27.75 20.86
CA TYR A 383 1.43 26.62 21.80
C TYR A 383 2.83 25.98 21.76
N PRO A 384 3.89 26.73 22.09
CA PRO A 384 5.27 26.25 21.94
C PRO A 384 5.54 24.94 22.73
N GLU A 385 4.82 24.72 23.82
CA GLU A 385 4.93 23.53 24.66
C GLU A 385 4.47 22.24 23.97
N TRP A 386 3.61 22.33 22.96
CA TRP A 386 3.07 21.18 22.19
C TRP A 386 3.79 20.96 20.86
N TYR A 387 4.52 21.96 20.37
CA TYR A 387 5.20 21.95 19.07
C TYR A 387 6.73 21.84 19.24
N THR A 388 7.20 21.18 20.30
CA THR A 388 8.64 21.09 20.64
C THR A 388 9.47 20.38 19.58
N GLU A 389 8.89 19.34 18.92
CA GLU A 389 9.56 18.56 17.88
C GLU A 389 9.59 19.27 16.52
N ALA A 390 8.75 20.28 16.31
CA ALA A 390 8.70 21.02 15.05
C ALA A 390 9.79 22.11 15.01
N ASP A 391 10.96 21.76 14.50
CA ASP A 391 11.93 22.76 14.05
C ASP A 391 11.49 23.32 12.69
N THR A 392 11.18 24.62 12.65
CA THR A 392 10.58 25.27 11.47
C THR A 392 11.48 25.24 10.24
N ASP A 393 12.80 25.25 10.41
CA ASP A 393 13.75 25.18 9.32
C ASP A 393 13.77 23.76 8.73
N THR A 394 13.73 22.75 9.58
CA THR A 394 13.62 21.34 9.17
C THR A 394 12.28 21.09 8.44
N VAL A 395 11.16 21.52 9.02
CA VAL A 395 9.84 21.42 8.37
C VAL A 395 9.82 22.07 7.00
N ALA A 396 10.38 23.28 6.88
CA ALA A 396 10.48 24.01 5.62
C ALA A 396 11.30 23.25 4.57
N ALA A 397 12.47 22.72 4.97
CA ALA A 397 13.36 21.98 4.09
C ALA A 397 12.70 20.66 3.59
N GLU A 398 12.08 19.90 4.49
CA GLU A 398 11.44 18.62 4.16
C GLU A 398 10.19 18.79 3.28
N LEU A 399 9.40 19.85 3.51
CA LEU A 399 8.23 20.16 2.67
C LEU A 399 8.59 20.91 1.37
N GLY A 400 9.85 21.29 1.19
CA GLY A 400 10.30 22.05 0.02
C GLY A 400 9.68 23.45 -0.07
N VAL A 401 9.45 24.09 1.07
CA VAL A 401 8.80 25.43 1.17
C VAL A 401 9.72 26.43 1.85
N SER A 402 9.37 27.71 1.76
CA SER A 402 10.06 28.78 2.47
C SER A 402 9.05 29.84 2.89
N GLY A 403 9.37 30.56 3.94
CA GLY A 403 8.56 31.69 4.42
C GLY A 403 8.70 31.91 5.92
N SER A 404 8.06 32.94 6.41
CA SER A 404 8.06 33.26 7.83
C SER A 404 6.76 33.96 8.23
N ILE A 405 6.45 33.92 9.52
CA ILE A 405 5.41 34.74 10.16
C ILE A 405 6.15 35.87 10.85
N TYR A 406 5.64 37.09 10.72
CA TYR A 406 6.21 38.27 11.34
C TYR A 406 5.39 38.68 12.59
N GLY A 407 6.08 38.95 13.73
CA GLY A 407 5.40 39.43 14.93
C GLY A 407 5.95 38.93 16.24
#